data_f92085af680ea698d73b748c8b50f68c
#
_entry.id   f92085af680ea698d73b748c8b50f68c
#
_cell.length_a   1.000
_cell.length_b   1.000
_cell.length_c   1.000
_cell.angle_alpha   90.00
_cell.angle_beta   90.00
_cell.angle_gamma   90.00
#
_symmetry.space_group_name_H-M   'P 1'
#
loop_
_entity.id
_entity.type
_entity.pdbx_description
1 polymer ?
#
loop_
_entity_poly.entity_id
_entity_poly.type
_entity_poly.pdbx_seq_one_letter_code
_entity_poly.pdbx_strand_id
1 'polypeptide(L)'
;SDLYLDQPKWKQFVLYVNDVSPVCFHSKVDIEKKQLKGLFIGGDTKFGIKVPYLRKSYQTKKEVGKVLMEALPGTLILAIAAMLFATIMGILLGVTAAVKKGTWMDTTAVFSSIAGISAPSFFMAIIIAYLFGVVLHGYTGLNLTGSWFDIDEVTGEKYVSLKNLILPAFTLGIRPLAIITQLTRGSMLDVLNQDYIRTAYAKGLGKNAIIFKH
;
A
#
# COMPACT_ATOMS: atom_id res chain seq x y z
N SER A 1 -2.80 28.29 23.54
CA SER A 1 -2.25 27.62 22.34
C SER A 1 -2.98 26.31 22.15
N ASP A 2 -3.25 25.89 20.91
CA ASP A 2 -3.96 24.64 20.63
C ASP A 2 -3.16 23.40 21.04
N LEU A 3 -1.95 23.59 21.54
CA LEU A 3 -1.00 22.53 21.88
C LEU A 3 -0.90 22.26 23.38
N TYR A 4 -1.51 23.13 24.18
CA TYR A 4 -1.45 23.01 25.65
C TYR A 4 -0.03 22.88 26.21
N LEU A 5 0.95 23.58 25.61
CA LEU A 5 2.37 23.49 25.96
C LEU A 5 2.68 23.93 27.41
N ASP A 6 1.77 24.68 28.01
CA ASP A 6 1.75 25.12 29.38
C ASP A 6 1.32 24.03 30.39
N GLN A 7 0.83 22.89 29.91
CA GLN A 7 0.34 21.80 30.75
C GLN A 7 1.39 20.67 30.87
N PRO A 8 1.34 19.86 31.94
CA PRO A 8 2.17 18.66 32.09
C PRO A 8 2.01 17.70 30.92
N LYS A 9 3.08 16.98 30.53
CA LYS A 9 3.10 16.09 29.35
C LYS A 9 1.98 15.06 29.33
N TRP A 10 1.66 14.45 30.45
CA TRP A 10 0.56 13.49 30.57
C TRP A 10 -0.80 14.12 30.25
N LYS A 11 -1.02 15.36 30.67
CA LYS A 11 -2.25 16.09 30.40
C LYS A 11 -2.35 16.52 28.94
N GLN A 12 -1.22 16.91 28.34
CA GLN A 12 -1.14 17.16 26.88
C GLN A 12 -1.54 15.93 26.09
N PHE A 13 -1.08 14.75 26.50
CA PHE A 13 -1.43 13.47 25.87
C PHE A 13 -2.92 13.15 25.98
N VAL A 14 -3.50 13.28 27.17
CA VAL A 14 -4.95 13.05 27.39
C VAL A 14 -5.80 13.99 26.54
N LEU A 15 -5.44 15.27 26.49
CA LEU A 15 -6.14 16.27 25.67
C LEU A 15 -5.99 15.98 24.19
N TYR A 16 -4.82 15.51 23.75
CA TYR A 16 -4.60 15.08 22.37
C TYR A 16 -5.45 13.87 22.00
N VAL A 17 -5.49 12.85 22.85
CA VAL A 17 -6.36 11.68 22.65
C VAL A 17 -7.82 12.08 22.56
N ASN A 18 -8.27 12.99 23.42
CA ASN A 18 -9.63 13.54 23.39
C ASN A 18 -9.91 14.34 22.10
N ASP A 19 -8.90 15.07 21.57
CA ASP A 19 -9.02 15.78 20.29
C ASP A 19 -9.16 14.80 19.11
N VAL A 20 -8.41 13.70 19.09
CA VAL A 20 -8.41 12.71 18.02
C VAL A 20 -9.55 11.70 18.15
N SER A 21 -10.03 11.43 19.37
CA SER A 21 -11.13 10.49 19.60
C SER A 21 -12.42 10.95 18.92
N PRO A 22 -13.16 10.04 18.25
CA PRO A 22 -14.51 10.33 17.77
C PRO A 22 -15.49 10.56 18.93
N VAL A 23 -15.24 9.96 20.10
CA VAL A 23 -16.02 10.19 21.35
C VAL A 23 -15.22 11.11 22.24
N CYS A 24 -15.77 12.23 22.64
CA CYS A 24 -14.99 13.27 23.32
C CYS A 24 -15.79 14.08 24.34
N PHE A 25 -15.03 14.75 25.23
CA PHE A 25 -15.53 15.71 26.19
C PHE A 25 -14.85 17.06 25.91
N HIS A 26 -15.61 18.04 25.45
CA HIS A 26 -15.09 19.38 25.16
C HIS A 26 -15.94 20.46 25.82
N SER A 27 -15.31 21.59 26.20
CA SER A 27 -16.04 22.78 26.61
C SER A 27 -16.68 23.45 25.39
N LYS A 28 -17.73 24.27 25.60
CA LYS A 28 -18.35 25.06 24.52
C LYS A 28 -17.31 25.93 23.80
N VAL A 29 -16.41 26.53 24.56
CA VAL A 29 -15.34 27.39 24.04
C VAL A 29 -14.38 26.63 23.13
N ASP A 30 -14.01 25.37 23.50
CA ASP A 30 -13.12 24.55 22.66
C ASP A 30 -13.81 24.10 21.37
N ILE A 31 -15.10 23.81 21.41
CA ILE A 31 -15.88 23.41 20.22
C ILE A 31 -15.93 24.54 19.21
N GLU A 32 -16.21 25.76 19.64
CA GLU A 32 -16.27 26.95 18.79
C GLU A 32 -14.87 27.33 18.25
N LYS A 33 -13.87 27.37 19.14
CA LYS A 33 -12.49 27.74 18.76
C LYS A 33 -11.87 26.77 17.75
N LYS A 34 -12.09 25.47 17.93
CA LYS A 34 -11.56 24.41 17.04
C LYS A 34 -12.49 24.08 15.88
N GLN A 35 -13.67 24.71 15.81
CA GLN A 35 -14.71 24.45 14.80
C GLN A 35 -15.04 22.95 14.66
N LEU A 36 -15.22 22.27 15.79
CA LEU A 36 -15.45 20.82 15.83
C LEU A 36 -16.82 20.49 15.24
N LYS A 37 -16.84 19.62 14.24
CA LYS A 37 -18.06 19.12 13.60
C LYS A 37 -18.51 17.84 14.28
N GLY A 38 -19.72 17.83 14.86
CA GLY A 38 -20.25 16.66 15.55
C GLY A 38 -21.58 16.94 16.26
N LEU A 39 -22.11 15.92 16.90
CA LEU A 39 -23.28 16.00 17.77
C LEU A 39 -22.80 16.09 19.23
N PHE A 40 -23.16 17.18 19.90
CA PHE A 40 -22.75 17.43 21.27
C PHE A 40 -23.97 17.60 22.18
N ILE A 41 -23.98 16.89 23.30
CA ILE A 41 -25.07 16.90 24.30
C ILE A 41 -24.44 17.23 25.65
N GLY A 42 -25.08 18.12 26.44
CA GLY A 42 -24.66 18.51 27.78
C GLY A 42 -24.56 20.00 28.00
N GLY A 43 -24.17 20.41 29.21
CA GLY A 43 -24.05 21.78 29.68
C GLY A 43 -22.72 22.44 29.28
N ASP A 44 -21.91 22.86 30.27
CA ASP A 44 -20.62 23.56 30.05
C ASP A 44 -19.55 22.61 29.47
N THR A 45 -19.49 21.37 29.95
CA THR A 45 -18.70 20.28 29.33
C THR A 45 -19.66 19.40 28.55
N LYS A 46 -19.48 19.39 27.23
CA LYS A 46 -20.31 18.61 26.33
C LYS A 46 -19.64 17.25 26.01
N PHE A 47 -20.42 16.18 26.19
CA PHE A 47 -20.11 14.87 25.63
C PHE A 47 -20.63 14.80 24.21
N GLY A 48 -19.85 14.26 23.30
CA GLY A 48 -20.33 14.18 21.92
C GLY A 48 -19.55 13.23 21.04
N ILE A 49 -20.13 12.97 19.88
CA ILE A 49 -19.49 12.24 18.77
C ILE A 49 -19.14 13.25 17.70
N LYS A 50 -17.86 13.31 17.34
CA LYS A 50 -17.32 14.28 16.39
C LYS A 50 -16.41 13.62 15.37
N VAL A 51 -16.15 14.33 14.27
CA VAL A 51 -15.05 13.99 13.36
C VAL A 51 -13.72 14.19 14.10
N PRO A 52 -12.77 13.22 14.05
CA PRO A 52 -11.45 13.34 14.65
C PRO A 52 -10.75 14.65 14.28
N TYR A 53 -10.33 15.42 15.29
CA TYR A 53 -9.63 16.67 15.07
C TYR A 53 -8.12 16.45 15.14
N LEU A 54 -7.47 16.35 13.97
CA LEU A 54 -6.05 16.06 13.83
C LEU A 54 -5.14 17.29 13.90
N ARG A 55 -5.70 18.43 14.34
CA ARG A 55 -5.01 19.72 14.42
C ARG A 55 -4.52 20.22 13.06
N LYS A 56 -3.70 21.29 13.08
CA LYS A 56 -3.09 21.87 11.88
C LYS A 56 -1.63 21.46 11.77
N SER A 57 -1.17 21.22 10.56
CA SER A 57 0.23 20.96 10.26
C SER A 57 1.10 22.19 10.60
N TYR A 58 2.22 21.98 11.26
CA TYR A 58 3.17 23.03 11.58
C TYR A 58 3.83 23.65 10.34
N GLN A 59 4.11 22.81 9.36
CA GLN A 59 4.80 23.20 8.12
C GLN A 59 3.87 23.92 7.15
N THR A 60 2.69 23.34 6.87
CA THR A 60 1.79 23.84 5.82
C THR A 60 0.66 24.71 6.34
N LYS A 61 0.46 24.79 7.67
CA LYS A 61 -0.66 25.49 8.35
C LYS A 61 -2.06 24.98 7.94
N LYS A 62 -2.12 23.94 7.09
CA LYS A 62 -3.37 23.31 6.66
C LYS A 62 -3.88 22.33 7.71
N GLU A 63 -5.18 22.07 7.69
CA GLU A 63 -5.79 21.02 8.53
C GLU A 63 -5.25 19.66 8.10
N VAL A 64 -4.70 18.88 9.05
CA VAL A 64 -4.12 17.57 8.77
C VAL A 64 -5.18 16.62 8.18
N GLY A 65 -6.42 16.70 8.66
CA GLY A 65 -7.53 15.89 8.12
C GLY A 65 -7.75 16.11 6.63
N LYS A 66 -7.70 17.37 6.15
CA LYS A 66 -7.82 17.67 4.71
C LYS A 66 -6.65 17.13 3.92
N VAL A 67 -5.41 17.34 4.40
CA VAL A 67 -4.20 16.84 3.74
C VAL A 67 -4.26 15.29 3.59
N LEU A 68 -4.71 14.60 4.64
CA LEU A 68 -4.87 13.15 4.59
C LEU A 68 -5.94 12.71 3.58
N MET A 69 -7.10 13.36 3.58
CA MET A 69 -8.18 13.03 2.64
C MET A 69 -7.81 13.33 1.19
N GLU A 70 -7.02 14.36 0.93
CA GLU A 70 -6.50 14.67 -0.41
C GLU A 70 -5.46 13.64 -0.89
N ALA A 71 -4.62 13.13 0.02
CA ALA A 71 -3.57 12.15 -0.31
C ALA A 71 -4.08 10.69 -0.37
N LEU A 72 -5.15 10.37 0.37
CA LEU A 72 -5.66 9.02 0.54
C LEU A 72 -6.05 8.33 -0.77
N PRO A 73 -6.78 8.96 -1.72
CA PRO A 73 -7.17 8.32 -2.97
C PRO A 73 -5.96 7.85 -3.79
N GLY A 74 -4.94 8.71 -3.94
CA GLY A 74 -3.72 8.35 -4.66
C GLY A 74 -2.96 7.20 -4.01
N THR A 75 -2.87 7.21 -2.69
CA THR A 75 -2.22 6.13 -1.92
C THR A 75 -2.98 4.81 -2.06
N LEU A 76 -4.31 4.83 -2.01
CA LEU A 76 -5.15 3.63 -2.19
C LEU A 76 -5.02 3.06 -3.60
N ILE A 77 -5.09 3.89 -4.63
CA ILE A 77 -4.93 3.46 -6.02
C ILE A 77 -3.56 2.82 -6.23
N LEU A 78 -2.51 3.45 -5.73
CA LEU A 78 -1.15 2.91 -5.81
C LEU A 78 -1.02 1.58 -5.07
N ALA A 79 -1.55 1.48 -3.85
CA ALA A 79 -1.52 0.26 -3.05
C ALA A 79 -2.26 -0.89 -3.72
N ILE A 80 -3.47 -0.63 -4.25
CA ILE A 80 -4.26 -1.64 -4.97
C ILE A 80 -3.53 -2.09 -6.23
N ALA A 81 -3.00 -1.17 -7.04
CA ALA A 81 -2.26 -1.51 -8.24
C ALA A 81 -1.01 -2.36 -7.93
N ALA A 82 -0.23 -1.97 -6.92
CA ALA A 82 0.95 -2.71 -6.48
C ALA A 82 0.60 -4.12 -5.97
N MET A 83 -0.47 -4.24 -5.17
CA MET A 83 -0.90 -5.53 -4.62
C MET A 83 -1.48 -6.46 -5.69
N LEU A 84 -2.26 -5.94 -6.64
CA LEU A 84 -2.76 -6.73 -7.77
C LEU A 84 -1.60 -7.26 -8.62
N PHE A 85 -0.66 -6.39 -8.98
CA PHE A 85 0.55 -6.79 -9.70
C PHE A 85 1.31 -7.87 -8.93
N ALA A 86 1.61 -7.64 -7.64
CA ALA A 86 2.37 -8.54 -6.80
C ALA A 86 1.68 -9.91 -6.64
N THR A 87 0.36 -9.91 -6.44
CA THR A 87 -0.41 -11.15 -6.26
C THR A 87 -0.46 -11.97 -7.53
N ILE A 88 -0.82 -11.37 -8.66
CA ILE A 88 -0.93 -12.08 -9.93
C ILE A 88 0.43 -12.66 -10.33
N MET A 89 1.46 -11.80 -10.39
CA MET A 89 2.78 -12.23 -10.81
C MET A 89 3.46 -13.14 -9.79
N GLY A 90 3.27 -12.90 -8.50
CA GLY A 90 3.81 -13.73 -7.43
C GLY A 90 3.26 -15.15 -7.43
N ILE A 91 1.95 -15.31 -7.61
CA ILE A 91 1.32 -16.64 -7.73
C ILE A 91 1.82 -17.35 -9.00
N LEU A 92 1.83 -16.69 -10.16
CA LEU A 92 2.30 -17.29 -11.40
C LEU A 92 3.76 -17.75 -11.30
N LEU A 93 4.63 -16.92 -10.76
CA LEU A 93 6.04 -17.27 -10.55
C LEU A 93 6.20 -18.39 -9.51
N GLY A 94 5.47 -18.34 -8.41
CA GLY A 94 5.52 -19.37 -7.36
C GLY A 94 5.05 -20.75 -7.86
N VAL A 95 3.92 -20.80 -8.58
CA VAL A 95 3.42 -22.04 -9.20
C VAL A 95 4.41 -22.58 -10.24
N THR A 96 4.92 -21.72 -11.12
CA THR A 96 5.88 -22.16 -12.14
C THR A 96 7.18 -22.67 -11.54
N ALA A 97 7.69 -22.02 -10.49
CA ALA A 97 8.87 -22.46 -9.75
C ALA A 97 8.65 -23.81 -9.06
N ALA A 98 7.48 -24.04 -8.43
CA ALA A 98 7.14 -25.31 -7.79
C ALA A 98 7.00 -26.44 -8.80
N VAL A 99 6.29 -26.21 -9.90
CA VAL A 99 6.06 -27.21 -10.96
C VAL A 99 7.34 -27.61 -11.68
N LYS A 100 8.28 -26.67 -11.79
CA LYS A 100 9.60 -26.86 -12.41
C LYS A 100 10.73 -26.94 -11.37
N LYS A 101 10.46 -27.53 -10.21
CA LYS A 101 11.41 -27.69 -9.11
C LYS A 101 12.76 -28.25 -9.60
N GLY A 102 13.87 -27.64 -9.15
CA GLY A 102 15.22 -28.06 -9.49
C GLY A 102 15.70 -27.61 -10.88
N THR A 103 14.90 -26.87 -11.64
CA THR A 103 15.33 -26.26 -12.91
C THR A 103 15.87 -24.83 -12.69
N TRP A 104 16.47 -24.28 -13.75
CA TRP A 104 16.93 -22.87 -13.72
C TRP A 104 15.79 -21.88 -13.42
N MET A 105 14.56 -22.17 -13.84
CA MET A 105 13.39 -21.32 -13.58
C MET A 105 13.05 -21.28 -12.09
N ASP A 106 13.17 -22.39 -11.40
CA ASP A 106 13.02 -22.45 -9.95
C ASP A 106 14.12 -21.64 -9.24
N THR A 107 15.38 -21.89 -9.63
CA THR A 107 16.53 -21.20 -9.05
C THR A 107 16.46 -19.69 -9.26
N THR A 108 16.11 -19.23 -10.45
CA THR A 108 15.99 -17.78 -10.74
C THR A 108 14.83 -17.15 -9.99
N ALA A 109 13.69 -17.82 -9.88
CA ALA A 109 12.55 -17.32 -9.11
C ALA A 109 12.91 -17.14 -7.63
N VAL A 110 13.55 -18.14 -7.01
CA VAL A 110 14.00 -18.07 -5.61
C VAL A 110 15.06 -16.98 -5.43
N PHE A 111 16.09 -16.95 -6.29
CA PHE A 111 17.15 -15.94 -6.21
C PHE A 111 16.60 -14.50 -6.36
N SER A 112 15.76 -14.26 -7.36
CA SER A 112 15.13 -12.95 -7.59
C SER A 112 14.24 -12.54 -6.42
N SER A 113 13.53 -13.49 -5.80
CA SER A 113 12.72 -13.23 -4.61
C SER A 113 13.59 -12.83 -3.42
N ILE A 114 14.71 -13.54 -3.17
CA ILE A 114 15.64 -13.18 -2.10
C ILE A 114 16.22 -11.80 -2.34
N ALA A 115 16.68 -11.52 -3.56
CA ALA A 115 17.22 -10.22 -3.93
C ALA A 115 16.18 -9.08 -3.73
N GLY A 116 14.92 -9.33 -4.13
CA GLY A 116 13.81 -8.36 -3.97
C GLY A 116 13.45 -8.07 -2.51
N ILE A 117 13.59 -9.04 -1.60
CA ILE A 117 13.36 -8.85 -0.17
C ILE A 117 14.53 -8.14 0.49
N SER A 118 15.77 -8.50 0.12
CA SER A 118 17.01 -8.05 0.76
C SER A 118 17.38 -6.61 0.38
N ALA A 119 17.03 -6.16 -0.81
CA ALA A 119 17.36 -4.83 -1.27
C ALA A 119 16.54 -3.74 -0.53
N PRO A 120 17.16 -2.63 -0.12
CA PRO A 120 16.43 -1.48 0.44
C PRO A 120 15.43 -0.94 -0.59
N SER A 121 14.17 -0.76 -0.17
CA SER A 121 13.08 -0.37 -1.09
C SER A 121 13.34 0.97 -1.80
N PHE A 122 13.90 1.95 -1.09
CA PHE A 122 14.24 3.25 -1.68
C PHE A 122 15.32 3.14 -2.76
N PHE A 123 16.30 2.26 -2.56
CA PHE A 123 17.37 2.04 -3.53
C PHE A 123 16.84 1.38 -4.81
N MET A 124 15.98 0.36 -4.66
CA MET A 124 15.28 -0.25 -5.80
C MET A 124 14.41 0.75 -6.54
N ALA A 125 13.72 1.64 -5.80
CA ALA A 125 12.90 2.69 -6.41
C ALA A 125 13.74 3.62 -7.29
N ILE A 126 14.89 4.07 -6.81
CA ILE A 126 15.79 4.95 -7.57
C ILE A 126 16.33 4.25 -8.83
N ILE A 127 16.79 3.00 -8.69
CA ILE A 127 17.33 2.24 -9.84
C ILE A 127 16.25 2.02 -10.91
N ILE A 128 15.05 1.58 -10.50
CA ILE A 128 13.95 1.30 -11.44
C ILE A 128 13.49 2.58 -12.10
N ALA A 129 13.30 3.65 -11.33
CA ALA A 129 12.90 4.94 -11.85
C ALA A 129 13.95 5.49 -12.85
N TYR A 130 15.23 5.42 -12.51
CA TYR A 130 16.32 5.87 -13.40
C TYR A 130 16.39 5.00 -14.65
N LEU A 131 16.37 3.68 -14.52
CA LEU A 131 16.48 2.76 -15.65
C LEU A 131 15.32 2.96 -16.65
N PHE A 132 14.09 2.93 -16.18
CA PHE A 132 12.90 2.98 -17.05
C PHE A 132 12.44 4.40 -17.36
N GLY A 133 12.63 5.35 -16.43
CA GLY A 133 12.20 6.73 -16.60
C GLY A 133 13.25 7.65 -17.27
N VAL A 134 14.53 7.23 -17.31
CA VAL A 134 15.60 8.01 -17.96
C VAL A 134 16.24 7.22 -19.09
N VAL A 135 16.93 6.11 -18.76
CA VAL A 135 17.73 5.36 -19.76
C VAL A 135 16.85 4.75 -20.85
N LEU A 136 15.75 4.12 -20.46
CA LEU A 136 14.81 3.46 -21.37
C LEU A 136 13.59 4.33 -21.71
N HIS A 137 13.60 5.62 -21.35
CA HIS A 137 12.46 6.51 -21.56
C HIS A 137 11.99 6.52 -23.03
N GLY A 138 12.93 6.56 -23.98
CA GLY A 138 12.62 6.55 -25.42
C GLY A 138 11.84 5.31 -25.88
N TYR A 139 12.00 4.17 -25.22
CA TYR A 139 11.28 2.92 -25.51
C TYR A 139 10.02 2.75 -24.68
N THR A 140 10.08 3.07 -23.41
CA THR A 140 8.97 2.86 -22.47
C THR A 140 8.00 4.03 -22.43
N GLY A 141 8.54 5.24 -22.65
CA GLY A 141 7.85 6.51 -22.48
C GLY A 141 7.37 6.72 -21.04
N LEU A 142 7.89 5.98 -20.05
CA LEU A 142 7.52 6.12 -18.64
C LEU A 142 8.22 7.33 -18.03
N ASN A 143 7.52 8.05 -17.15
CA ASN A 143 8.06 9.23 -16.50
C ASN A 143 8.79 8.86 -15.21
N LEU A 144 9.89 9.57 -14.92
CA LEU A 144 10.67 9.41 -13.69
C LEU A 144 9.84 9.70 -12.45
N THR A 145 9.04 10.75 -12.52
CA THR A 145 8.14 11.21 -11.47
C THR A 145 6.77 11.48 -12.07
N GLY A 146 5.76 11.42 -11.25
CA GLY A 146 4.40 11.76 -11.68
C GLY A 146 3.38 11.39 -10.61
N SER A 147 2.23 12.01 -10.71
CA SER A 147 1.04 11.67 -9.93
C SER A 147 0.16 10.75 -10.75
N TRP A 148 -0.80 10.06 -10.11
CA TRP A 148 -1.81 9.27 -10.82
C TRP A 148 -2.73 10.11 -11.73
N PHE A 149 -2.65 11.44 -11.60
CA PHE A 149 -3.24 12.40 -12.52
C PHE A 149 -2.14 13.31 -13.08
N ASP A 150 -2.37 13.81 -14.27
CA ASP A 150 -1.52 14.78 -14.95
C ASP A 150 -2.35 16.03 -15.28
N ILE A 151 -1.69 17.11 -15.64
CA ILE A 151 -2.34 18.37 -16.01
C ILE A 151 -2.02 18.60 -17.49
N ASP A 152 -3.06 18.75 -18.29
CA ASP A 152 -2.90 19.13 -19.68
C ASP A 152 -2.31 20.55 -19.76
N GLU A 153 -1.17 20.69 -20.42
CA GLU A 153 -0.44 21.95 -20.52
C GLU A 153 -1.22 23.01 -21.32
N VAL A 154 -2.17 22.61 -22.17
CA VAL A 154 -2.95 23.49 -23.03
C VAL A 154 -4.26 23.92 -22.36
N THR A 155 -4.99 22.97 -21.78
CA THR A 155 -6.31 23.22 -21.20
C THR A 155 -6.26 23.49 -19.71
N GLY A 156 -5.17 23.11 -19.01
CA GLY A 156 -5.06 23.17 -17.55
C GLY A 156 -5.93 22.17 -16.81
N GLU A 157 -6.61 21.26 -17.53
CA GLU A 157 -7.48 20.25 -16.94
C GLU A 157 -6.68 19.07 -16.38
N LYS A 158 -7.17 18.52 -15.26
CA LYS A 158 -6.59 17.31 -14.66
C LYS A 158 -7.17 16.07 -15.34
N TYR A 159 -6.30 15.21 -15.84
CA TYR A 159 -6.70 13.90 -16.36
C TYR A 159 -5.96 12.76 -15.66
N VAL A 160 -6.57 11.57 -15.64
CA VAL A 160 -5.98 10.39 -15.02
C VAL A 160 -4.87 9.82 -15.92
N SER A 161 -3.66 9.75 -15.40
CA SER A 161 -2.49 9.18 -16.09
C SER A 161 -2.08 7.86 -15.45
N LEU A 162 -2.68 6.76 -15.89
CA LEU A 162 -2.32 5.42 -15.41
C LEU A 162 -0.87 5.06 -15.73
N LYS A 163 -0.28 5.68 -16.74
CA LYS A 163 1.12 5.48 -17.10
C LYS A 163 2.07 5.89 -15.98
N ASN A 164 1.78 6.97 -15.29
CA ASN A 164 2.56 7.45 -14.15
C ASN A 164 2.46 6.53 -12.92
N LEU A 165 1.47 5.62 -12.90
CA LEU A 165 1.28 4.66 -11.82
C LEU A 165 2.17 3.42 -11.97
N ILE A 166 2.62 3.10 -13.19
CA ILE A 166 3.31 1.84 -13.51
C ILE A 166 4.60 1.68 -12.70
N LEU A 167 5.53 2.63 -12.79
CA LEU A 167 6.81 2.52 -12.08
C LEU A 167 6.67 2.49 -10.55
N PRO A 168 5.88 3.40 -9.93
CA PRO A 168 5.64 3.33 -8.49
C PRO A 168 4.96 2.03 -8.04
N ALA A 169 3.95 1.55 -8.79
CA ALA A 169 3.25 0.30 -8.46
C ALA A 169 4.16 -0.92 -8.60
N PHE A 170 4.96 -0.99 -9.67
CA PHE A 170 5.96 -2.03 -9.87
C PHE A 170 6.97 -2.06 -8.73
N THR A 171 7.56 -0.91 -8.39
CA THR A 171 8.56 -0.78 -7.35
C THR A 171 8.01 -1.18 -5.97
N LEU A 172 6.82 -0.67 -5.62
CA LEU A 172 6.16 -1.00 -4.37
C LEU A 172 5.76 -2.48 -4.31
N GLY A 173 5.39 -3.05 -5.45
CA GLY A 173 4.95 -4.43 -5.59
C GLY A 173 6.05 -5.49 -5.54
N ILE A 174 7.32 -5.15 -5.79
CA ILE A 174 8.44 -6.13 -5.85
C ILE A 174 8.57 -6.93 -4.54
N ARG A 175 8.51 -6.26 -3.41
CA ARG A 175 8.70 -6.93 -2.10
C ARG A 175 7.56 -7.88 -1.75
N PRO A 176 6.27 -7.48 -1.80
CA PRO A 176 5.18 -8.44 -1.63
C PRO A 176 5.16 -9.51 -2.71
N LEU A 177 5.48 -9.20 -3.98
CA LEU A 177 5.63 -10.20 -5.05
C LEU A 177 6.62 -11.30 -4.65
N ALA A 178 7.80 -10.92 -4.17
CA ALA A 178 8.83 -11.85 -3.76
C ALA A 178 8.36 -12.78 -2.62
N ILE A 179 7.65 -12.20 -1.62
CA ILE A 179 7.09 -12.96 -0.50
C ILE A 179 6.02 -13.94 -1.01
N ILE A 180 5.08 -13.46 -1.84
CA ILE A 180 4.01 -14.28 -2.40
C ILE A 180 4.58 -15.42 -3.25
N THR A 181 5.61 -15.14 -4.07
CA THR A 181 6.31 -16.16 -4.88
C THR A 181 6.85 -17.28 -4.00
N GLN A 182 7.57 -16.94 -2.92
CA GLN A 182 8.15 -17.95 -2.02
C GLN A 182 7.09 -18.75 -1.27
N LEU A 183 6.07 -18.07 -0.74
CA LEU A 183 4.96 -18.75 -0.04
C LEU A 183 4.19 -19.67 -0.97
N THR A 184 3.84 -19.19 -2.16
CA THR A 184 3.13 -20.00 -3.16
C THR A 184 3.95 -21.22 -3.58
N ARG A 185 5.25 -21.02 -3.84
CA ARG A 185 6.15 -22.13 -4.17
C ARG A 185 6.23 -23.16 -3.05
N GLY A 186 6.40 -22.75 -1.80
CA GLY A 186 6.44 -23.63 -0.64
C GLY A 186 5.15 -24.44 -0.50
N SER A 187 4.02 -23.76 -0.44
CA SER A 187 2.70 -24.41 -0.33
C SER A 187 2.40 -25.38 -1.48
N MET A 188 2.75 -25.00 -2.71
CA MET A 188 2.59 -25.88 -3.87
C MET A 188 3.46 -27.14 -3.77
N LEU A 189 4.70 -27.04 -3.30
CA LEU A 189 5.56 -28.20 -3.11
C LEU A 189 5.02 -29.13 -2.02
N ASP A 190 4.47 -28.58 -0.94
CA ASP A 190 3.87 -29.37 0.13
C ASP A 190 2.63 -30.12 -0.37
N VAL A 191 1.77 -29.46 -1.13
CA VAL A 191 0.57 -30.08 -1.73
C VAL A 191 0.94 -31.14 -2.75
N LEU A 192 1.89 -30.87 -3.66
CA LEU A 192 2.30 -31.81 -4.70
C LEU A 192 2.92 -33.10 -4.14
N ASN A 193 3.37 -33.14 -2.90
CA ASN A 193 3.92 -34.33 -2.24
C ASN A 193 2.87 -35.11 -1.46
N GLN A 194 1.60 -34.71 -1.41
CA GLN A 194 0.54 -35.39 -0.68
C GLN A 194 0.10 -36.70 -1.37
N ASP A 195 -0.37 -37.66 -0.58
CA ASP A 195 -0.77 -38.99 -1.08
C ASP A 195 -1.98 -38.93 -2.02
N TYR A 196 -2.90 -37.99 -1.82
CA TYR A 196 -4.04 -37.83 -2.74
C TYR A 196 -3.60 -37.35 -4.14
N ILE A 197 -2.51 -36.61 -4.24
CA ILE A 197 -1.92 -36.23 -5.52
C ILE A 197 -1.31 -37.44 -6.23
N ARG A 198 -0.62 -38.33 -5.48
CA ARG A 198 -0.11 -39.58 -6.01
C ARG A 198 -1.26 -40.48 -6.53
N THR A 199 -2.35 -40.53 -5.78
CA THR A 199 -3.58 -41.25 -6.19
C THR A 199 -4.18 -40.65 -7.47
N ALA A 200 -4.19 -39.32 -7.61
CA ALA A 200 -4.66 -38.63 -8.81
C ALA A 200 -3.81 -38.99 -10.04
N TYR A 201 -2.49 -39.05 -9.90
CA TYR A 201 -1.59 -39.50 -10.97
C TYR A 201 -1.84 -40.97 -11.31
N ALA A 202 -2.02 -41.84 -10.32
CA ALA A 202 -2.32 -43.27 -10.53
C ALA A 202 -3.64 -43.50 -11.28
N LYS A 203 -4.62 -42.57 -11.14
CA LYS A 203 -5.88 -42.59 -11.89
C LYS A 203 -5.75 -41.98 -13.30
N GLY A 204 -4.54 -41.64 -13.75
CA GLY A 204 -4.29 -41.14 -15.10
C GLY A 204 -4.60 -39.63 -15.30
N LEU A 205 -4.78 -38.86 -14.24
CA LEU A 205 -4.99 -37.41 -14.38
C LEU A 205 -3.73 -36.72 -14.88
N GLY A 206 -3.89 -35.88 -15.90
CA GLY A 206 -2.78 -35.09 -16.45
C GLY A 206 -2.30 -34.02 -15.50
N LYS A 207 -1.02 -33.61 -15.64
CA LYS A 207 -0.34 -32.61 -14.79
C LYS A 207 -1.12 -31.34 -14.63
N ASN A 208 -1.67 -30.78 -15.72
CA ASN A 208 -2.44 -29.53 -15.67
C ASN A 208 -3.74 -29.69 -14.86
N ALA A 209 -4.43 -30.83 -14.99
CA ALA A 209 -5.64 -31.09 -14.22
C ALA A 209 -5.34 -31.16 -12.71
N ILE A 210 -4.19 -31.73 -12.35
CA ILE A 210 -3.75 -31.78 -10.95
C ILE A 210 -3.39 -30.42 -10.41
N ILE A 211 -2.66 -29.61 -11.17
CA ILE A 211 -2.23 -28.26 -10.72
C ILE A 211 -3.42 -27.30 -10.53
N PHE A 212 -4.44 -27.35 -11.39
CA PHE A 212 -5.55 -26.37 -11.38
C PHE A 212 -6.84 -26.86 -10.71
N LYS A 213 -6.99 -28.18 -10.43
CA LYS A 213 -8.21 -28.73 -9.84
C LYS A 213 -8.01 -29.38 -8.47
N HIS A 214 -6.82 -29.72 -8.11
CA HIS A 214 -6.43 -30.35 -6.85
C HIS A 214 -5.34 -29.55 -6.13
#